data_520a54c789f54b91bdb5f71e8aaae311
#
_entry.id   520a54c789f54b91bdb5f71e8aaae311
#
_cell.length_a   1.000
_cell.length_b   1.000
_cell.length_c   1.000
_cell.angle_alpha   90.00
_cell.angle_beta   90.00
_cell.angle_gamma   90.00
#
_symmetry.space_group_name_H-M   'P 1'
#
loop_
_entity.id
_entity.type
_entity.pdbx_description
1 polymer ?
#
loop_
_entity_poly.entity_id
_entity_poly.type
_entity_poly.pdbx_seq_one_letter_code
_entity_poly.pdbx_strand_id
1 'polypeptide(L)'
;MYSLKFNETVCEKCPSADCLLKCQYMTFNKNEAHEEMMKVVKGQDSRVLKECATCYACEEYCKRGNHPFYLISERREERGIYTAPRPITNQWINMTQMQGKSLVGTIKDRALSSCLIPALGGLGSGEIFKDVSPAMVFGAEFMCPAVHSHFAKMSVIKERLPIVIENFNRLGAKEVICLHDECYGTYTSIASAYGMNVPFRPIYYMDFLLDRLKELKDRIIPLNIKVAYQRPCSNRLIPDKHPLVKKILDFIGVELPDREYQDENALCCAEILRSISGYRLANDVQQRNIEDMLKTGAKYCVFNCPACQSTLSEKVAKRGLRPIHLIDLCKMAIGEKEREVQ
;
A
#
# COMPACT_ATOMS: atom_id res chain seq x y z
N MET A 1 24.58 10.66 3.05
CA MET A 1 23.30 10.44 3.77
C MET A 1 22.16 10.84 2.84
N TYR A 2 21.14 10.01 2.67
CA TYR A 2 20.02 10.32 1.78
C TYR A 2 19.14 11.42 2.38
N SER A 3 18.80 12.42 1.57
CA SER A 3 17.94 13.54 1.96
C SER A 3 16.69 13.56 1.11
N LEU A 4 15.57 13.96 1.69
CA LEU A 4 14.30 14.12 0.98
C LEU A 4 14.45 15.20 -0.10
N LYS A 5 14.06 14.87 -1.32
CA LYS A 5 13.93 15.82 -2.44
C LYS A 5 12.67 16.65 -2.25
N PHE A 6 12.75 17.66 -1.41
CA PHE A 6 11.64 18.55 -1.10
C PHE A 6 12.00 19.98 -1.52
N ASN A 7 11.05 20.68 -2.11
CA ASN A 7 11.22 22.07 -2.53
C ASN A 7 10.22 22.98 -1.79
N GLU A 8 10.72 23.77 -0.86
CA GLU A 8 9.93 24.68 -0.05
C GLU A 8 9.15 25.71 -0.89
N THR A 9 9.79 26.29 -1.91
CA THR A 9 9.16 27.28 -2.80
C THR A 9 7.94 26.73 -3.53
N VAL A 10 7.91 25.42 -3.84
CA VAL A 10 6.74 24.76 -4.44
C VAL A 10 5.55 24.79 -3.48
N CYS A 11 5.78 24.59 -2.19
CA CYS A 11 4.72 24.66 -1.17
C CYS A 11 4.30 26.11 -0.91
N GLU A 12 5.25 27.06 -0.80
CA GLU A 12 4.95 28.47 -0.60
C GLU A 12 4.04 29.04 -1.68
N LYS A 13 4.27 28.66 -2.95
CA LYS A 13 3.51 29.09 -4.11
C LYS A 13 2.32 28.17 -4.46
N CYS A 14 1.99 27.21 -3.60
CA CYS A 14 0.93 26.25 -3.90
C CYS A 14 -0.45 26.91 -3.81
N PRO A 15 -1.24 26.95 -4.89
CA PRO A 15 -2.51 27.66 -4.90
C PRO A 15 -3.65 26.89 -4.23
N SER A 16 -3.50 25.57 -4.04
CA SER A 16 -4.63 24.70 -3.63
C SER A 16 -4.47 24.11 -2.24
N ALA A 17 -3.25 23.82 -1.80
CA ALA A 17 -2.95 23.06 -0.57
C ALA A 17 -3.74 21.74 -0.45
N ASP A 18 -4.03 21.08 -1.59
CA ASP A 18 -4.89 19.88 -1.68
C ASP A 18 -4.39 18.75 -0.79
N CYS A 19 -3.09 18.67 -0.53
CA CYS A 19 -2.50 17.66 0.35
C CYS A 19 -3.14 17.65 1.75
N LEU A 20 -3.55 18.79 2.29
CA LEU A 20 -4.24 18.90 3.56
C LEU A 20 -5.73 19.24 3.40
N LEU A 21 -6.11 20.06 2.42
CA LEU A 21 -7.50 20.43 2.19
C LEU A 21 -8.41 19.22 1.94
N LYS A 22 -7.90 18.20 1.23
CA LYS A 22 -8.61 16.93 0.96
C LYS A 22 -8.43 15.86 2.05
N CYS A 23 -7.79 16.20 3.17
CA CYS A 23 -7.55 15.23 4.23
C CYS A 23 -8.86 14.74 4.83
N GLN A 24 -9.05 13.40 4.86
CA GLN A 24 -10.27 12.77 5.36
C GLN A 24 -10.30 12.61 6.89
N TYR A 25 -9.18 12.89 7.56
CA TYR A 25 -9.00 12.69 9.01
C TYR A 25 -8.85 14.00 9.77
N MET A 26 -8.54 15.09 9.06
CA MET A 26 -8.43 16.44 9.62
C MET A 26 -9.22 17.39 8.73
N THR A 27 -10.00 18.26 9.32
CA THR A 27 -10.76 19.27 8.57
C THR A 27 -9.99 20.60 8.55
N PHE A 28 -9.79 21.14 7.36
CA PHE A 28 -9.18 22.44 7.12
C PHE A 28 -9.99 23.23 6.10
N ASN A 29 -10.06 24.55 6.26
CA ASN A 29 -10.33 25.41 5.14
C ASN A 29 -9.03 25.63 4.34
N LYS A 30 -9.14 26.28 3.17
CA LYS A 30 -8.00 26.44 2.25
C LYS A 30 -6.81 27.19 2.87
N ASN A 31 -7.09 28.26 3.61
CA ASN A 31 -6.04 29.06 4.24
C ASN A 31 -5.36 28.29 5.36
N GLU A 32 -6.15 27.65 6.23
CA GLU A 32 -5.62 26.78 7.29
C GLU A 32 -4.76 25.62 6.74
N ALA A 33 -5.20 24.99 5.65
CA ALA A 33 -4.44 23.91 5.01
C ALA A 33 -3.07 24.39 4.55
N HIS A 34 -3.02 25.57 3.93
CA HIS A 34 -1.76 26.17 3.49
C HIS A 34 -0.88 26.57 4.67
N GLU A 35 -1.43 27.27 5.66
CA GLU A 35 -0.70 27.72 6.86
C GLU A 35 -0.13 26.52 7.65
N GLU A 36 -0.92 25.48 7.90
CA GLU A 36 -0.47 24.30 8.64
C GLU A 36 0.60 23.53 7.86
N MET A 37 0.49 23.42 6.53
CA MET A 37 1.55 22.84 5.72
C MET A 37 2.83 23.68 5.76
N MET A 38 2.74 25.01 5.72
CA MET A 38 3.91 25.88 5.82
C MET A 38 4.58 25.81 7.20
N LYS A 39 3.80 25.61 8.28
CA LYS A 39 4.39 25.30 9.60
C LYS A 39 5.21 24.01 9.57
N VAL A 40 4.71 22.95 8.92
CA VAL A 40 5.44 21.68 8.73
C VAL A 40 6.73 21.93 7.93
N VAL A 41 6.64 22.67 6.81
CA VAL A 41 7.79 23.02 5.96
C VAL A 41 8.88 23.72 6.78
N LYS A 42 8.51 24.72 7.58
CA LYS A 42 9.42 25.50 8.42
C LYS A 42 9.85 24.80 9.72
N GLY A 43 9.46 23.55 9.93
CA GLY A 43 9.77 22.81 11.15
C GLY A 43 9.11 23.39 12.42
N GLN A 44 8.04 24.17 12.28
CA GLN A 44 7.28 24.76 13.38
C GLN A 44 6.27 23.76 13.96
N ASP A 45 5.68 24.08 15.13
CA ASP A 45 4.59 23.27 15.69
C ASP A 45 3.36 23.38 14.79
N SER A 46 2.80 22.21 14.44
CA SER A 46 1.65 22.10 13.54
C SER A 46 0.71 21.02 14.07
N ARG A 47 -0.57 21.28 13.95
CA ARG A 47 -1.64 20.32 14.21
C ARG A 47 -1.45 19.04 13.39
N VAL A 48 -0.96 19.16 12.16
CA VAL A 48 -0.68 18.03 11.27
C VAL A 48 0.30 17.03 11.90
N LEU A 49 1.31 17.51 12.59
CA LEU A 49 2.31 16.63 13.24
C LEU A 49 1.70 15.81 14.38
N LYS A 50 0.59 16.25 14.97
CA LYS A 50 -0.07 15.57 16.08
C LYS A 50 -1.19 14.62 15.61
N GLU A 51 -1.97 15.05 14.61
CA GLU A 51 -3.24 14.41 14.23
C GLU A 51 -3.18 13.55 12.96
N CYS A 52 -2.11 13.64 12.15
CA CYS A 52 -2.03 12.91 10.88
C CYS A 52 -2.17 11.38 11.07
N ALA A 53 -3.11 10.78 10.37
CA ALA A 53 -3.44 9.36 10.40
C ALA A 53 -2.47 8.46 9.60
N THR A 54 -1.42 9.00 9.01
CA THR A 54 -0.38 8.30 8.23
C THR A 54 -0.90 7.46 7.06
N CYS A 55 -1.93 7.92 6.36
CA CYS A 55 -2.62 7.18 5.29
C CYS A 55 -2.05 7.40 3.88
N TYR A 56 -0.94 8.10 3.72
CA TYR A 56 -0.30 8.49 2.45
C TYR A 56 -1.15 9.38 1.52
N ALA A 57 -2.39 9.72 1.86
CA ALA A 57 -3.28 10.42 0.93
C ALA A 57 -2.71 11.75 0.41
N CYS A 58 -1.95 12.46 1.22
CA CYS A 58 -1.32 13.71 0.82
C CYS A 58 -0.23 13.54 -0.25
N GLU A 59 0.39 12.35 -0.40
CA GLU A 59 1.28 12.06 -1.55
C GLU A 59 0.48 12.07 -2.86
N GLU A 60 -0.68 11.40 -2.90
CA GLU A 60 -1.56 11.38 -4.07
C GLU A 60 -2.17 12.75 -4.37
N TYR A 61 -2.58 13.48 -3.33
CA TYR A 61 -3.22 14.79 -3.49
C TYR A 61 -2.24 15.88 -3.91
N CYS A 62 -0.95 15.71 -3.67
CA CYS A 62 0.07 16.66 -4.08
C CYS A 62 0.35 16.59 -5.58
N LYS A 63 -0.41 17.33 -6.38
CA LYS A 63 -0.21 17.39 -7.85
C LYS A 63 1.15 17.98 -8.26
N ARG A 64 1.97 18.42 -7.32
CA ARG A 64 3.33 18.94 -7.54
C ARG A 64 4.42 17.89 -7.29
N GLY A 65 4.05 16.69 -6.78
CA GLY A 65 5.02 15.64 -6.46
C GLY A 65 6.06 16.06 -5.41
N ASN A 66 5.67 16.91 -4.46
CA ASN A 66 6.59 17.51 -3.48
C ASN A 66 6.66 16.77 -2.14
N HIS A 67 6.21 15.53 -2.08
CA HIS A 67 6.39 14.60 -0.97
C HIS A 67 5.95 15.09 0.42
N PRO A 68 4.70 15.61 0.58
CA PRO A 68 4.23 16.16 1.85
C PRO A 68 4.20 15.12 2.97
N PHE A 69 3.83 13.86 2.68
CA PHE A 69 3.79 12.82 3.70
C PHE A 69 5.19 12.49 4.25
N TYR A 70 6.17 12.38 3.37
CA TYR A 70 7.53 12.08 3.81
C TYR A 70 8.11 13.22 4.65
N LEU A 71 7.82 14.47 4.29
CA LEU A 71 8.19 15.62 5.09
C LEU A 71 7.51 15.59 6.48
N ILE A 72 6.20 15.34 6.54
CA ILE A 72 5.46 15.21 7.81
C ILE A 72 6.12 14.14 8.70
N SER A 73 6.46 12.98 8.12
CA SER A 73 7.10 11.89 8.86
C SER A 73 8.50 12.26 9.35
N GLU A 74 9.33 12.96 8.54
CA GLU A 74 10.63 13.47 8.98
C GLU A 74 10.49 14.48 10.12
N ARG A 75 9.59 15.46 9.99
CA ARG A 75 9.37 16.47 11.04
C ARG A 75 8.87 15.86 12.35
N ARG A 76 8.05 14.81 12.28
CA ARG A 76 7.66 14.04 13.48
C ARG A 76 8.88 13.37 14.14
N GLU A 77 9.73 12.72 13.35
CA GLU A 77 10.93 12.07 13.86
C GLU A 77 11.91 13.07 14.49
N GLU A 78 12.19 14.17 13.80
CA GLU A 78 13.04 15.27 14.28
C GLU A 78 12.58 15.85 15.62
N ARG A 79 11.26 15.94 15.81
CA ARG A 79 10.64 16.47 17.02
C ARG A 79 10.38 15.42 18.11
N GLY A 80 10.76 14.18 17.87
CA GLY A 80 10.51 13.07 18.80
C GLY A 80 9.01 12.75 19.00
N ILE A 81 8.16 13.08 18.03
CA ILE A 81 6.72 12.79 18.08
C ILE A 81 6.51 11.33 17.68
N TYR A 82 6.17 10.51 18.65
CA TYR A 82 5.82 9.11 18.41
C TYR A 82 4.39 9.00 17.91
N THR A 83 4.22 8.33 16.78
CA THR A 83 2.89 8.06 16.21
C THR A 83 2.22 6.85 16.83
N ALA A 84 2.99 5.93 17.38
CA ALA A 84 2.51 4.74 18.10
C ALA A 84 3.28 4.54 19.41
N PRO A 85 2.78 3.73 20.35
CA PRO A 85 3.51 3.37 21.55
C PRO A 85 4.90 2.83 21.23
N ARG A 86 5.90 3.25 22.01
CA ARG A 86 7.31 2.87 21.81
C ARG A 86 7.53 1.35 21.67
N PRO A 87 6.88 0.48 22.47
CA PRO A 87 7.06 -0.96 22.31
C PRO A 87 6.67 -1.47 20.92
N ILE A 88 5.56 -0.96 20.36
CA ILE A 88 5.11 -1.32 19.00
C ILE A 88 6.12 -0.84 17.96
N THR A 89 6.54 0.42 18.04
CA THR A 89 7.55 0.98 17.13
C THR A 89 8.85 0.19 17.18
N ASN A 90 9.34 -0.12 18.39
CA ASN A 90 10.58 -0.90 18.58
C ASN A 90 10.45 -2.33 18.08
N GLN A 91 9.29 -2.97 18.23
CA GLN A 91 9.04 -4.30 17.66
C GLN A 91 9.26 -4.30 16.14
N TRP A 92 8.70 -3.34 15.44
CA TRP A 92 8.88 -3.21 13.99
C TRP A 92 10.34 -2.92 13.61
N ILE A 93 11.04 -2.05 14.35
CA ILE A 93 12.46 -1.79 14.12
C ILE A 93 13.27 -3.08 14.30
N ASN A 94 13.03 -3.82 15.39
CA ASN A 94 13.73 -5.07 15.67
C ASN A 94 13.49 -6.12 14.58
N MET A 95 12.28 -6.20 14.02
CA MET A 95 11.99 -7.11 12.91
C MET A 95 12.87 -6.86 11.68
N THR A 96 13.21 -5.62 11.37
CA THR A 96 14.12 -5.30 10.25
C THR A 96 15.58 -5.66 10.53
N GLN A 97 15.94 -5.84 11.78
CA GLN A 97 17.29 -6.23 12.21
C GLN A 97 17.47 -7.73 12.32
N MET A 98 16.37 -8.50 12.27
CA MET A 98 16.44 -9.95 12.30
C MET A 98 17.17 -10.46 11.06
N GLN A 99 17.98 -11.50 11.27
CA GLN A 99 18.54 -12.27 10.17
C GLN A 99 17.52 -13.33 9.76
N GLY A 100 17.42 -13.53 8.48
CA GLY A 100 16.57 -14.59 7.95
C GLY A 100 16.09 -14.26 6.55
N LYS A 101 16.44 -15.15 5.65
CA LYS A 101 15.94 -15.13 4.27
C LYS A 101 15.44 -16.51 3.94
N SER A 102 14.43 -16.55 3.10
CA SER A 102 14.01 -17.76 2.44
C SER A 102 13.92 -17.49 0.95
N LEU A 103 14.58 -18.35 0.20
CA LEU A 103 14.57 -18.37 -1.23
C LEU A 103 13.99 -19.72 -1.67
N VAL A 104 12.87 -19.70 -2.38
CA VAL A 104 12.28 -20.89 -2.98
C VAL A 104 12.44 -20.82 -4.49
N GLY A 105 13.16 -21.78 -5.04
CA GLY A 105 13.53 -21.83 -6.45
C GLY A 105 14.87 -21.15 -6.76
N THR A 106 15.22 -21.06 -8.02
CA THR A 106 16.46 -20.44 -8.49
C THR A 106 16.15 -19.14 -9.23
N ILE A 107 16.79 -18.05 -8.82
CA ILE A 107 16.69 -16.79 -9.53
C ILE A 107 17.47 -16.92 -10.84
N LYS A 108 16.77 -16.73 -11.97
CA LYS A 108 17.40 -16.54 -13.28
C LYS A 108 17.55 -15.04 -13.54
N ASP A 109 16.45 -14.35 -13.79
CA ASP A 109 16.41 -12.89 -14.00
C ASP A 109 15.33 -12.23 -13.15
N ARG A 110 14.34 -12.99 -12.66
CA ARG A 110 13.12 -12.50 -12.03
C ARG A 110 12.93 -13.11 -10.65
N ALA A 111 12.64 -12.25 -9.67
CA ALA A 111 12.26 -12.63 -8.31
C ALA A 111 10.82 -12.22 -8.01
N LEU A 112 10.11 -13.01 -7.22
CA LEU A 112 8.81 -12.68 -6.65
C LEU A 112 9.01 -12.34 -5.17
N SER A 113 8.82 -11.08 -4.80
CA SER A 113 8.94 -10.63 -3.42
C SER A 113 7.62 -10.70 -2.68
N SER A 114 7.55 -11.52 -1.65
CA SER A 114 6.45 -11.56 -0.68
C SER A 114 6.78 -10.82 0.63
N CYS A 115 7.87 -10.08 0.65
CA CYS A 115 8.31 -9.25 1.78
C CYS A 115 8.51 -10.09 3.06
N LEU A 116 7.77 -9.78 4.12
CA LEU A 116 7.76 -10.53 5.40
C LEU A 116 6.60 -11.51 5.53
N ILE A 117 5.74 -11.61 4.52
CA ILE A 117 4.46 -12.30 4.66
C ILE A 117 4.49 -13.63 3.91
N PRO A 118 4.84 -14.75 4.57
CA PRO A 118 4.88 -16.06 3.92
C PRO A 118 3.55 -16.47 3.28
N ALA A 119 2.43 -16.03 3.89
CA ALA A 119 1.09 -16.29 3.35
C ALA A 119 0.87 -15.70 1.95
N LEU A 120 1.55 -14.60 1.59
CA LEU A 120 1.54 -14.08 0.22
C LEU A 120 2.18 -15.05 -0.78
N GLY A 121 3.11 -15.88 -0.32
CA GLY A 121 3.73 -16.93 -1.15
C GLY A 121 2.72 -17.93 -1.69
N GLY A 122 1.71 -18.29 -0.91
CA GLY A 122 0.58 -19.12 -1.38
C GLY A 122 -0.25 -18.46 -2.47
N LEU A 123 -0.36 -17.14 -2.48
CA LEU A 123 -1.00 -16.39 -3.57
C LEU A 123 -0.19 -16.45 -4.86
N GLY A 124 1.14 -16.45 -4.76
CA GLY A 124 2.08 -16.52 -5.88
C GLY A 124 2.25 -17.92 -6.51
N SER A 125 1.34 -18.85 -6.26
CA SER A 125 1.32 -20.19 -6.83
C SER A 125 0.20 -20.39 -7.84
N GLY A 126 0.23 -21.53 -8.57
CA GLY A 126 -0.83 -21.91 -9.50
C GLY A 126 -0.61 -21.45 -10.94
N GLU A 127 -1.62 -21.63 -11.79
CA GLU A 127 -1.52 -21.42 -13.24
C GLU A 127 -1.16 -19.97 -13.63
N ILE A 128 -1.64 -18.98 -12.84
CA ILE A 128 -1.29 -17.56 -13.08
C ILE A 128 0.23 -17.36 -13.00
N PHE A 129 0.90 -18.09 -12.12
CA PHE A 129 2.34 -17.97 -11.89
C PHE A 129 3.17 -19.09 -12.54
N LYS A 130 2.51 -20.08 -13.17
CA LYS A 130 3.17 -21.15 -13.88
C LYS A 130 4.01 -20.60 -15.04
N ASP A 131 5.12 -21.23 -15.33
CA ASP A 131 6.06 -20.89 -16.39
C ASP A 131 6.77 -19.53 -16.25
N VAL A 132 6.29 -18.66 -15.38
CA VAL A 132 6.97 -17.42 -15.02
C VAL A 132 8.03 -17.66 -13.95
N SER A 133 7.88 -18.78 -13.24
CA SER A 133 8.75 -19.36 -12.21
C SER A 133 9.72 -18.38 -11.55
N PRO A 134 9.23 -17.25 -11.01
CA PRO A 134 10.13 -16.41 -10.26
C PRO A 134 10.52 -17.18 -9.00
N ALA A 135 11.79 -17.15 -8.68
CA ALA A 135 12.18 -17.56 -7.35
C ALA A 135 11.47 -16.66 -6.34
N MET A 136 10.81 -17.27 -5.38
CA MET A 136 10.13 -16.52 -4.32
C MET A 136 11.14 -16.12 -3.25
N VAL A 137 11.14 -14.84 -2.90
CA VAL A 137 12.05 -14.27 -1.91
C VAL A 137 11.23 -13.64 -0.79
N PHE A 138 11.54 -13.99 0.45
CA PHE A 138 10.91 -13.40 1.64
C PHE A 138 11.85 -13.44 2.84
N GLY A 139 11.47 -12.73 3.90
CA GLY A 139 12.21 -12.66 5.16
C GLY A 139 12.73 -11.25 5.47
N ALA A 140 13.29 -11.08 6.66
CA ALA A 140 13.71 -9.79 7.18
C ALA A 140 14.77 -9.10 6.31
N GLU A 141 15.64 -9.86 5.64
CA GLU A 141 16.65 -9.33 4.73
C GLU A 141 16.05 -8.67 3.47
N PHE A 142 14.81 -9.02 3.10
CA PHE A 142 14.09 -8.51 1.93
C PHE A 142 12.84 -7.70 2.29
N MET A 143 12.65 -7.45 3.59
CA MET A 143 11.53 -6.66 4.08
C MET A 143 11.65 -5.21 3.60
N CYS A 144 10.64 -4.74 2.86
CA CYS A 144 10.55 -3.33 2.53
C CYS A 144 10.34 -2.50 3.81
N PRO A 145 11.14 -1.43 4.02
CA PRO A 145 11.07 -0.68 5.28
C PRO A 145 9.95 0.38 5.30
N ALA A 146 9.05 0.41 4.33
CA ALA A 146 8.04 1.46 4.19
C ALA A 146 7.13 1.62 5.42
N VAL A 147 6.81 0.50 6.11
CA VAL A 147 6.00 0.53 7.34
C VAL A 147 6.52 1.51 8.40
N HIS A 148 7.84 1.75 8.42
CA HIS A 148 8.45 2.69 9.37
C HIS A 148 8.05 4.14 9.13
N SER A 149 7.58 4.50 7.94
CA SER A 149 7.05 5.83 7.66
C SER A 149 5.78 6.13 8.44
N HIS A 150 4.96 5.10 8.71
CA HIS A 150 3.78 5.23 9.59
C HIS A 150 4.17 5.51 11.04
N PHE A 151 5.33 5.05 11.47
CA PHE A 151 5.85 5.25 12.82
C PHE A 151 6.76 6.49 12.93
N ALA A 152 6.81 7.34 11.88
CA ALA A 152 7.71 8.47 11.80
C ALA A 152 9.17 8.07 12.07
N LYS A 153 9.64 7.00 11.40
CA LYS A 153 11.00 6.47 11.47
C LYS A 153 11.66 6.46 10.10
N MET A 154 11.73 7.65 9.49
CA MET A 154 12.35 7.84 8.18
C MET A 154 13.86 7.54 8.21
N SER A 155 14.52 7.71 9.36
CA SER A 155 15.92 7.31 9.56
C SER A 155 16.12 5.81 9.31
N VAL A 156 15.21 4.96 9.79
CA VAL A 156 15.24 3.51 9.57
C VAL A 156 15.07 3.17 8.09
N ILE A 157 14.19 3.89 7.39
CA ILE A 157 14.02 3.70 5.94
C ILE A 157 15.31 4.07 5.20
N LYS A 158 15.90 5.22 5.52
CA LYS A 158 17.15 5.69 4.89
C LYS A 158 18.33 4.74 5.11
N GLU A 159 18.35 4.04 6.23
CA GLU A 159 19.37 3.05 6.56
C GLU A 159 19.10 1.70 5.89
N ARG A 160 17.85 1.19 5.97
CA ARG A 160 17.52 -0.18 5.59
C ARG A 160 17.26 -0.35 4.10
N LEU A 161 16.63 0.63 3.44
CA LEU A 161 16.25 0.49 2.03
C LEU A 161 17.44 0.23 1.11
N PRO A 162 18.60 0.91 1.23
CA PRO A 162 19.78 0.58 0.44
C PRO A 162 20.26 -0.86 0.65
N ILE A 163 20.16 -1.39 1.87
CA ILE A 163 20.56 -2.76 2.19
C ILE A 163 19.62 -3.77 1.50
N VAL A 164 18.31 -3.53 1.55
CA VAL A 164 17.32 -4.39 0.89
C VAL A 164 17.52 -4.38 -0.63
N ILE A 165 17.76 -3.21 -1.22
CA ILE A 165 18.06 -3.07 -2.65
C ILE A 165 19.31 -3.87 -3.02
N GLU A 166 20.37 -3.76 -2.23
CA GLU A 166 21.61 -4.49 -2.48
C GLU A 166 21.42 -6.01 -2.30
N ASN A 167 20.59 -6.45 -1.37
CA ASN A 167 20.28 -7.87 -1.20
C ASN A 167 19.62 -8.47 -2.45
N PHE A 168 18.67 -7.77 -3.08
CA PHE A 168 18.10 -8.18 -4.37
C PHE A 168 19.14 -8.14 -5.50
N ASN A 169 19.99 -7.14 -5.53
CA ASN A 169 21.08 -7.03 -6.52
C ASN A 169 22.05 -8.21 -6.42
N ARG A 170 22.45 -8.59 -5.20
CA ARG A 170 23.32 -9.76 -4.95
C ARG A 170 22.71 -11.09 -5.35
N LEU A 171 21.38 -11.19 -5.32
CA LEU A 171 20.68 -12.36 -5.85
C LEU A 171 20.70 -12.44 -7.37
N GLY A 172 21.14 -11.39 -8.07
CA GLY A 172 21.13 -11.31 -9.53
C GLY A 172 19.75 -11.05 -10.14
N ALA A 173 18.79 -10.58 -9.34
CA ALA A 173 17.45 -10.25 -9.84
C ALA A 173 17.50 -8.99 -10.69
N LYS A 174 17.17 -9.10 -11.98
CA LYS A 174 16.99 -7.95 -12.89
C LYS A 174 15.59 -7.35 -12.76
N GLU A 175 14.63 -8.18 -12.39
CA GLU A 175 13.24 -7.79 -12.17
C GLU A 175 12.75 -8.33 -10.82
N VAL A 176 12.03 -7.49 -10.09
CA VAL A 176 11.41 -7.86 -8.80
C VAL A 176 9.91 -7.60 -8.87
N ILE A 177 9.12 -8.69 -8.94
CA ILE A 177 7.66 -8.61 -8.85
C ILE A 177 7.29 -8.39 -7.37
N CYS A 178 6.68 -7.26 -7.08
CA CYS A 178 6.27 -6.86 -5.74
C CYS A 178 4.81 -7.27 -5.51
N LEU A 179 4.57 -8.29 -4.67
CA LEU A 179 3.21 -8.77 -4.33
C LEU A 179 2.40 -7.81 -3.45
N HIS A 180 3.01 -6.72 -3.01
CA HIS A 180 2.36 -5.73 -2.15
C HIS A 180 2.61 -4.32 -2.69
N ASP A 181 1.57 -3.47 -2.66
CA ASP A 181 1.66 -2.06 -3.10
C ASP A 181 2.80 -1.30 -2.41
N GLU A 182 2.94 -1.54 -1.11
CA GLU A 182 3.96 -0.89 -0.28
C GLU A 182 5.38 -1.24 -0.73
N CYS A 183 5.61 -2.51 -1.11
CA CYS A 183 6.92 -2.92 -1.64
C CYS A 183 7.23 -2.23 -2.97
N TYR A 184 6.27 -2.18 -3.89
CA TYR A 184 6.44 -1.48 -5.16
C TYR A 184 6.63 0.03 -4.95
N GLY A 185 5.79 0.66 -4.11
CA GLY A 185 5.91 2.07 -3.72
C GLY A 185 7.22 2.40 -3.02
N THR A 186 7.79 1.45 -2.28
CA THR A 186 9.12 1.60 -1.66
C THR A 186 10.20 1.83 -2.70
N TYR A 187 10.24 1.02 -3.76
CA TYR A 187 11.28 1.11 -4.79
C TYR A 187 11.02 2.22 -5.81
N THR A 188 9.78 2.62 -6.04
CA THR A 188 9.43 3.63 -7.05
C THR A 188 9.19 5.02 -6.48
N SER A 189 8.47 5.15 -5.38
CA SER A 189 8.14 6.43 -4.74
C SER A 189 9.17 6.82 -3.69
N ILE A 190 9.35 5.99 -2.65
CA ILE A 190 10.26 6.34 -1.54
C ILE A 190 11.70 6.43 -2.02
N ALA A 191 12.22 5.42 -2.73
CA ALA A 191 13.58 5.44 -3.25
C ALA A 191 13.83 6.68 -4.14
N SER A 192 12.89 7.02 -5.02
CA SER A 192 12.95 8.21 -5.87
C SER A 192 12.99 9.51 -5.06
N ALA A 193 12.11 9.63 -4.06
CA ALA A 193 12.02 10.82 -3.20
C ALA A 193 13.33 11.08 -2.44
N TYR A 194 14.10 10.05 -2.13
CA TYR A 194 15.38 10.14 -1.44
C TYR A 194 16.61 10.02 -2.38
N GLY A 195 16.39 9.93 -3.69
CA GLY A 195 17.48 9.83 -4.66
C GLY A 195 18.28 8.53 -4.58
N MET A 196 17.64 7.46 -4.11
CA MET A 196 18.25 6.13 -4.05
C MET A 196 18.19 5.46 -5.42
N ASN A 197 19.29 4.84 -5.84
CA ASN A 197 19.32 4.06 -7.08
C ASN A 197 18.77 2.65 -6.83
N VAL A 198 17.86 2.20 -7.71
CA VAL A 198 17.32 0.84 -7.71
C VAL A 198 17.81 0.14 -8.96
N PRO A 199 18.79 -0.79 -8.86
CA PRO A 199 19.46 -1.38 -10.02
C PRO A 199 18.65 -2.45 -10.75
N PHE A 200 17.53 -2.88 -10.20
CA PHE A 200 16.58 -3.80 -10.81
C PHE A 200 15.30 -3.07 -11.24
N ARG A 201 14.51 -3.68 -12.10
CA ARG A 201 13.19 -3.17 -12.49
C ARG A 201 12.12 -3.68 -11.52
N PRO A 202 11.52 -2.83 -10.66
CA PRO A 202 10.36 -3.23 -9.88
C PRO A 202 9.16 -3.43 -10.83
N ILE A 203 8.42 -4.52 -10.61
CA ILE A 203 7.18 -4.83 -11.33
C ILE A 203 6.05 -4.85 -10.31
N TYR A 204 5.03 -4.04 -10.55
CA TYR A 204 3.83 -4.09 -9.74
C TYR A 204 3.03 -5.35 -10.07
N TYR A 205 2.63 -6.10 -9.06
CA TYR A 205 2.00 -7.39 -9.29
C TYR A 205 0.69 -7.32 -10.09
N MET A 206 -0.05 -6.21 -10.03
CA MET A 206 -1.27 -6.05 -10.84
C MET A 206 -0.97 -5.87 -12.33
N ASP A 207 0.14 -5.22 -12.71
CA ASP A 207 0.59 -5.21 -14.12
C ASP A 207 0.86 -6.64 -14.57
N PHE A 208 1.67 -7.37 -13.78
CA PHE A 208 1.99 -8.77 -14.03
C PHE A 208 0.72 -9.64 -14.12
N LEU A 209 -0.21 -9.47 -13.16
CA LEU A 209 -1.45 -10.23 -13.10
C LEU A 209 -2.32 -10.00 -14.33
N LEU A 210 -2.48 -8.74 -14.75
CA LEU A 210 -3.28 -8.39 -15.93
C LEU A 210 -2.68 -8.98 -17.20
N ASP A 211 -1.36 -8.97 -17.35
CA ASP A 211 -0.69 -9.57 -18.53
C ASP A 211 -0.85 -11.09 -18.53
N ARG A 212 -0.71 -11.75 -17.37
CA ARG A 212 -0.97 -13.19 -17.27
C ARG A 212 -2.43 -13.56 -17.58
N LEU A 213 -3.39 -12.76 -17.13
CA LEU A 213 -4.80 -13.00 -17.46
C LEU A 213 -5.07 -12.84 -18.96
N LYS A 214 -4.41 -11.90 -19.67
CA LYS A 214 -4.52 -11.78 -21.13
C LYS A 214 -3.96 -13.01 -21.83
N GLU A 215 -2.84 -13.58 -21.36
CA GLU A 215 -2.29 -14.83 -21.90
C GLU A 215 -3.23 -16.03 -21.66
N LEU A 216 -3.95 -16.03 -20.53
CA LEU A 216 -4.90 -17.06 -20.13
C LEU A 216 -6.36 -16.75 -20.57
N LYS A 217 -6.57 -15.81 -21.49
CA LYS A 217 -7.91 -15.29 -21.86
C LYS A 217 -8.90 -16.40 -22.23
N ASP A 218 -8.45 -17.44 -22.93
CA ASP A 218 -9.30 -18.55 -23.41
C ASP A 218 -9.78 -19.47 -22.26
N ARG A 219 -9.20 -19.33 -21.06
CA ARG A 219 -9.61 -20.03 -19.82
C ARG A 219 -10.53 -19.20 -18.96
N ILE A 220 -10.70 -17.91 -19.27
CA ILE A 220 -11.51 -17.03 -18.43
C ILE A 220 -12.99 -17.31 -18.64
N ILE A 221 -13.67 -17.63 -17.55
CA ILE A 221 -15.10 -17.70 -17.47
C ILE A 221 -15.57 -16.51 -16.64
N PRO A 222 -16.30 -15.53 -17.21
CA PRO A 222 -16.76 -14.35 -16.49
C PRO A 222 -17.47 -14.70 -15.19
N LEU A 223 -17.14 -14.00 -14.12
CA LEU A 223 -17.70 -14.30 -12.79
C LEU A 223 -19.10 -13.75 -12.61
N ASN A 224 -19.47 -12.68 -13.30
CA ASN A 224 -20.77 -12.01 -13.27
C ASN A 224 -21.26 -11.69 -11.84
N ILE A 225 -20.37 -11.18 -11.02
CA ILE A 225 -20.63 -10.80 -9.62
C ILE A 225 -20.32 -9.35 -9.37
N LYS A 226 -20.94 -8.79 -8.32
CA LYS A 226 -20.62 -7.46 -7.80
C LYS A 226 -19.66 -7.55 -6.63
N VAL A 227 -18.66 -6.66 -6.60
CA VAL A 227 -17.68 -6.60 -5.51
C VAL A 227 -17.51 -5.17 -4.99
N ALA A 228 -17.13 -5.05 -3.73
CA ALA A 228 -16.58 -3.81 -3.18
C ALA A 228 -15.06 -3.99 -3.00
N TYR A 229 -14.27 -3.01 -3.43
CA TYR A 229 -12.82 -3.06 -3.34
C TYR A 229 -12.31 -2.22 -2.18
N GLN A 230 -11.48 -2.82 -1.33
CA GLN A 230 -10.73 -2.10 -0.30
C GLN A 230 -9.42 -1.61 -0.86
N ARG A 231 -9.36 -0.34 -1.24
CA ARG A 231 -8.10 0.29 -1.66
C ARG A 231 -7.13 0.41 -0.48
N PRO A 232 -5.92 -0.16 -0.53
CA PRO A 232 -4.94 0.01 0.54
C PRO A 232 -4.33 1.42 0.55
N CYS A 233 -3.93 1.89 1.72
CA CYS A 233 -3.28 3.19 1.85
C CYS A 233 -1.99 3.29 1.03
N SER A 234 -1.20 2.22 0.97
CA SER A 234 0.04 2.16 0.20
C SER A 234 -0.13 2.33 -1.32
N ASN A 235 -1.34 2.05 -1.86
CA ASN A 235 -1.63 2.33 -3.28
C ASN A 235 -1.56 3.83 -3.61
N ARG A 236 -1.70 4.70 -2.62
CA ARG A 236 -1.55 6.16 -2.77
C ARG A 236 -0.10 6.62 -3.03
N LEU A 237 0.88 5.74 -2.81
CA LEU A 237 2.26 5.97 -3.21
C LEU A 237 2.47 5.79 -4.73
N ILE A 238 1.53 5.13 -5.38
CA ILE A 238 1.56 4.72 -6.79
C ILE A 238 0.19 4.99 -7.46
N PRO A 239 -0.32 6.21 -7.42
CA PRO A 239 -1.69 6.52 -7.85
C PRO A 239 -1.94 6.23 -9.33
N ASP A 240 -0.91 6.27 -10.18
CA ASP A 240 -0.94 5.88 -11.58
C ASP A 240 -1.29 4.40 -11.80
N LYS A 241 -1.04 3.54 -10.80
CA LYS A 241 -1.36 2.11 -10.82
C LYS A 241 -2.80 1.80 -10.35
N HIS A 242 -3.46 2.74 -9.71
CA HIS A 242 -4.81 2.52 -9.17
C HIS A 242 -5.83 2.01 -10.23
N PRO A 243 -5.85 2.50 -11.48
CA PRO A 243 -6.80 2.02 -12.48
C PRO A 243 -6.66 0.53 -12.87
N LEU A 244 -5.55 -0.12 -12.50
CA LEU A 244 -5.33 -1.54 -12.84
C LEU A 244 -6.34 -2.46 -12.16
N VAL A 245 -6.77 -2.15 -10.94
CA VAL A 245 -7.76 -2.98 -10.24
C VAL A 245 -9.06 -3.07 -11.04
N LYS A 246 -9.57 -1.93 -11.54
CA LYS A 246 -10.78 -1.92 -12.36
C LYS A 246 -10.57 -2.69 -13.67
N LYS A 247 -9.43 -2.51 -14.35
CA LYS A 247 -9.10 -3.24 -15.58
C LYS A 247 -9.08 -4.75 -15.36
N ILE A 248 -8.53 -5.22 -14.25
CA ILE A 248 -8.50 -6.64 -13.89
C ILE A 248 -9.92 -7.14 -13.63
N LEU A 249 -10.71 -6.43 -12.82
CA LEU A 249 -12.08 -6.81 -12.49
C LEU A 249 -12.97 -6.85 -13.74
N ASP A 250 -12.91 -5.84 -14.59
CA ASP A 250 -13.63 -5.81 -15.88
C ASP A 250 -13.22 -7.00 -16.76
N PHE A 251 -11.91 -7.33 -16.81
CA PHE A 251 -11.38 -8.42 -17.64
C PHE A 251 -11.89 -9.80 -17.22
N ILE A 252 -12.16 -10.01 -15.93
CA ILE A 252 -12.70 -11.26 -15.39
C ILE A 252 -14.24 -11.24 -15.21
N GLY A 253 -14.91 -10.22 -15.75
CA GLY A 253 -16.39 -10.11 -15.73
C GLY A 253 -16.95 -9.80 -14.35
N VAL A 254 -16.29 -8.92 -13.60
CA VAL A 254 -16.69 -8.49 -12.24
C VAL A 254 -17.10 -7.02 -12.25
N GLU A 255 -18.28 -6.73 -11.74
CA GLU A 255 -18.77 -5.36 -11.58
C GLU A 255 -18.21 -4.72 -10.30
N LEU A 256 -17.63 -3.52 -10.42
CA LEU A 256 -17.22 -2.67 -9.32
C LEU A 256 -18.15 -1.45 -9.29
N PRO A 257 -19.23 -1.46 -8.50
CA PRO A 257 -20.17 -0.34 -8.41
C PRO A 257 -19.54 0.87 -7.75
N ASP A 258 -19.96 2.07 -8.16
CA ASP A 258 -19.54 3.32 -7.54
C ASP A 258 -20.02 3.42 -6.10
N ARG A 259 -19.19 4.02 -5.25
CA ARG A 259 -19.47 4.27 -3.84
C ARG A 259 -18.76 5.53 -3.34
N GLU A 260 -19.14 6.03 -2.16
CA GLU A 260 -18.61 7.27 -1.57
C GLU A 260 -17.09 7.16 -1.26
N TYR A 261 -16.70 6.06 -0.60
CA TYR A 261 -15.31 5.87 -0.16
C TYR A 261 -14.50 5.00 -1.11
N GLN A 262 -14.39 5.45 -2.36
CA GLN A 262 -13.54 4.84 -3.39
C GLN A 262 -12.54 5.84 -3.96
N ASP A 263 -11.63 5.39 -4.80
CA ASP A 263 -10.65 6.18 -5.52
C ASP A 263 -9.91 7.19 -4.60
N GLU A 264 -9.93 8.47 -4.90
CA GLU A 264 -9.31 9.51 -4.07
C GLU A 264 -9.94 9.59 -2.67
N ASN A 265 -11.20 9.18 -2.50
CA ASN A 265 -11.93 9.21 -1.24
C ASN A 265 -11.82 7.92 -0.42
N ALA A 266 -11.08 6.92 -0.90
CA ALA A 266 -10.98 5.63 -0.21
C ALA A 266 -10.50 5.78 1.23
N LEU A 267 -11.19 5.15 2.18
CA LEU A 267 -10.78 5.09 3.57
C LEU A 267 -9.77 3.98 3.81
N CYS A 268 -8.83 4.23 4.74
CA CYS A 268 -7.88 3.23 5.21
C CYS A 268 -8.59 2.07 5.92
N CYS A 269 -7.98 0.86 5.90
CA CYS A 269 -8.43 -0.26 6.73
C CYS A 269 -8.29 0.00 8.24
N ALA A 270 -7.57 1.06 8.60
CA ALA A 270 -7.32 1.53 9.95
C ALA A 270 -6.51 0.58 10.86
N GLU A 271 -5.72 -0.36 10.29
CA GLU A 271 -4.84 -1.22 11.10
C GLU A 271 -3.80 -0.39 11.85
N ILE A 272 -3.01 0.41 11.13
CA ILE A 272 -2.00 1.27 11.75
C ILE A 272 -2.67 2.40 12.56
N LEU A 273 -3.77 2.95 12.06
CA LEU A 273 -4.52 4.01 12.75
C LEU A 273 -4.94 3.60 14.16
N ARG A 274 -5.29 2.33 14.36
CA ARG A 274 -5.62 1.77 15.67
C ARG A 274 -4.47 1.94 16.67
N SER A 275 -3.25 1.72 16.22
CA SER A 275 -2.04 1.87 17.05
C SER A 275 -1.65 3.34 17.28
N ILE A 276 -2.02 4.24 16.37
CA ILE A 276 -1.66 5.67 16.41
C ILE A 276 -2.70 6.49 17.16
N SER A 277 -3.97 6.39 16.78
CA SER A 277 -5.07 7.26 17.25
C SER A 277 -6.10 6.53 18.11
N GLY A 278 -5.85 5.26 18.40
CA GLY A 278 -6.70 4.44 19.25
C GLY A 278 -7.92 3.84 18.54
N TYR A 279 -8.61 2.98 19.28
CA TYR A 279 -9.69 2.13 18.74
C TYR A 279 -10.92 2.91 18.28
N ARG A 280 -11.24 4.06 18.94
CA ARG A 280 -12.47 4.80 18.62
C ARG A 280 -12.46 5.31 17.18
N LEU A 281 -11.42 6.04 16.77
CA LEU A 281 -11.31 6.55 15.41
C LEU A 281 -11.16 5.42 14.39
N ALA A 282 -10.35 4.40 14.71
CA ALA A 282 -10.18 3.26 13.83
C ALA A 282 -11.51 2.51 13.57
N ASN A 283 -12.31 2.28 14.61
CA ASN A 283 -13.61 1.63 14.47
C ASN A 283 -14.61 2.50 13.66
N ASP A 284 -14.64 3.81 13.88
CA ASP A 284 -15.50 4.73 13.13
C ASP A 284 -15.16 4.68 11.63
N VAL A 285 -13.87 4.76 11.28
CA VAL A 285 -13.41 4.69 9.89
C VAL A 285 -13.80 3.35 9.25
N GLN A 286 -13.60 2.24 9.96
CA GLN A 286 -13.96 0.90 9.48
C GLN A 286 -15.47 0.75 9.29
N GLN A 287 -16.25 1.23 10.24
CA GLN A 287 -17.71 1.16 10.17
C GLN A 287 -18.25 1.93 8.97
N ARG A 288 -17.86 3.19 8.80
CA ARG A 288 -18.26 4.01 7.64
C ARG A 288 -17.90 3.35 6.32
N ASN A 289 -16.69 2.80 6.21
CA ASN A 289 -16.21 2.15 5.01
C ASN A 289 -17.01 0.87 4.69
N ILE A 290 -17.29 0.04 5.68
CA ILE A 290 -18.07 -1.21 5.50
C ILE A 290 -19.54 -0.88 5.17
N GLU A 291 -20.14 0.09 5.82
CA GLU A 291 -21.51 0.52 5.53
C GLU A 291 -21.65 1.03 4.09
N ASP A 292 -20.66 1.76 3.61
CA ASP A 292 -20.62 2.23 2.24
C ASP A 292 -20.44 1.07 1.23
N MET A 293 -19.60 0.07 1.55
CA MET A 293 -19.49 -1.17 0.76
C MET A 293 -20.82 -1.91 0.63
N LEU A 294 -21.60 -2.01 1.72
CA LEU A 294 -22.87 -2.70 1.74
C LEU A 294 -23.94 -2.03 0.87
N LYS A 295 -23.92 -0.70 0.74
CA LYS A 295 -24.86 0.05 -0.11
C LYS A 295 -24.75 -0.33 -1.60
N THR A 296 -23.61 -0.87 -2.04
CA THR A 296 -23.38 -1.27 -3.44
C THR A 296 -24.10 -2.55 -3.84
N GLY A 297 -24.61 -3.33 -2.90
CA GLY A 297 -25.14 -4.66 -3.15
C GLY A 297 -24.07 -5.70 -3.51
N ALA A 298 -22.80 -5.40 -3.23
CA ALA A 298 -21.70 -6.33 -3.43
C ALA A 298 -21.86 -7.59 -2.58
N LYS A 299 -21.42 -8.73 -3.10
CA LYS A 299 -21.34 -9.99 -2.35
C LYS A 299 -19.96 -10.23 -1.74
N TYR A 300 -18.93 -9.64 -2.34
CA TYR A 300 -17.54 -9.82 -1.91
C TYR A 300 -16.89 -8.49 -1.57
N CYS A 301 -16.02 -8.52 -0.57
CA CYS A 301 -15.04 -7.47 -0.31
C CYS A 301 -13.69 -7.95 -0.83
N VAL A 302 -13.17 -7.29 -1.87
CA VAL A 302 -11.90 -7.63 -2.53
C VAL A 302 -10.76 -6.88 -1.88
N PHE A 303 -9.72 -7.60 -1.53
CA PHE A 303 -8.47 -7.09 -0.95
C PHE A 303 -7.29 -7.37 -1.87
N ASN A 304 -6.29 -6.51 -1.84
CA ASN A 304 -4.98 -6.74 -2.45
C ASN A 304 -3.82 -6.49 -1.46
N CYS A 305 -4.15 -6.11 -0.24
CA CYS A 305 -3.20 -5.91 0.84
C CYS A 305 -3.51 -6.88 1.99
N PRO A 306 -2.54 -7.69 2.44
CA PRO A 306 -2.76 -8.67 3.50
C PRO A 306 -3.11 -8.03 4.84
N ALA A 307 -2.57 -6.86 5.15
CA ALA A 307 -2.93 -6.13 6.37
C ALA A 307 -4.39 -5.65 6.32
N CYS A 308 -4.86 -5.14 5.17
CA CYS A 308 -6.27 -4.80 5.01
C CYS A 308 -7.17 -6.03 5.13
N GLN A 309 -6.78 -7.15 4.54
CA GLN A 309 -7.54 -8.40 4.60
C GLN A 309 -7.61 -8.92 6.02
N SER A 310 -6.48 -9.05 6.73
CA SER A 310 -6.48 -9.54 8.12
C SER A 310 -7.30 -8.65 9.06
N THR A 311 -7.28 -7.34 8.83
CA THR A 311 -7.97 -6.37 9.68
C THR A 311 -9.49 -6.36 9.48
N LEU A 312 -9.95 -6.49 8.23
CA LEU A 312 -11.35 -6.29 7.88
C LEU A 312 -12.11 -7.58 7.60
N SER A 313 -11.46 -8.73 7.32
CA SER A 313 -12.14 -9.95 6.90
C SER A 313 -13.26 -10.39 7.83
N GLU A 314 -12.99 -10.47 9.12
CA GLU A 314 -14.01 -10.87 10.10
C GLU A 314 -15.16 -9.83 10.18
N LYS A 315 -14.83 -8.54 10.10
CA LYS A 315 -15.81 -7.46 10.19
C LYS A 315 -16.75 -7.42 8.98
N VAL A 316 -16.20 -7.58 7.77
CA VAL A 316 -17.01 -7.62 6.54
C VAL A 316 -17.83 -8.90 6.47
N ALA A 317 -17.27 -10.05 6.92
CA ALA A 317 -17.99 -11.33 6.97
C ALA A 317 -19.20 -11.29 7.90
N LYS A 318 -19.07 -10.70 9.10
CA LYS A 318 -20.18 -10.48 10.04
C LYS A 318 -21.30 -9.60 9.48
N ARG A 319 -21.02 -8.84 8.44
CA ARG A 319 -21.99 -7.95 7.75
C ARG A 319 -22.50 -8.54 6.42
N GLY A 320 -22.13 -9.79 6.10
CA GLY A 320 -22.60 -10.52 4.92
C GLY A 320 -21.76 -10.36 3.66
N LEU A 321 -20.61 -9.66 3.71
CA LEU A 321 -19.66 -9.60 2.60
C LEU A 321 -18.63 -10.71 2.74
N ARG A 322 -18.32 -11.43 1.66
CA ARG A 322 -17.29 -12.46 1.63
C ARG A 322 -15.92 -11.83 1.38
N PRO A 323 -14.95 -11.94 2.30
CA PRO A 323 -13.59 -11.44 2.07
C PRO A 323 -12.85 -12.32 1.07
N ILE A 324 -12.21 -11.71 0.06
CA ILE A 324 -11.41 -12.44 -0.93
C ILE A 324 -10.19 -11.60 -1.36
N HIS A 325 -9.06 -12.26 -1.59
CA HIS A 325 -7.91 -11.59 -2.20
C HIS A 325 -8.10 -11.49 -3.73
N LEU A 326 -7.65 -10.40 -4.35
CA LEU A 326 -7.78 -10.17 -5.79
C LEU A 326 -7.21 -11.31 -6.63
N ILE A 327 -6.05 -11.85 -6.24
CA ILE A 327 -5.42 -13.00 -6.92
C ILE A 327 -6.33 -14.24 -6.86
N ASP A 328 -6.96 -14.51 -5.71
CA ASP A 328 -7.89 -15.63 -5.56
C ASP A 328 -9.14 -15.45 -6.41
N LEU A 329 -9.62 -14.23 -6.53
CA LEU A 329 -10.74 -13.91 -7.44
C LEU A 329 -10.35 -14.17 -8.90
N CYS A 330 -9.13 -13.84 -9.30
CA CYS A 330 -8.60 -14.17 -10.63
C CYS A 330 -8.46 -15.69 -10.85
N LYS A 331 -8.00 -16.43 -9.82
CA LYS A 331 -7.95 -17.91 -9.84
C LYS A 331 -9.34 -18.53 -10.02
N MET A 332 -10.36 -17.95 -9.41
CA MET A 332 -11.77 -18.38 -9.64
C MET A 332 -12.18 -18.16 -11.09
N ALA A 333 -11.78 -17.06 -11.72
CA ALA A 333 -12.14 -16.75 -13.10
C ALA A 333 -11.51 -17.72 -14.10
N ILE A 334 -10.32 -18.26 -13.85
CA ILE A 334 -9.65 -19.26 -14.70
C ILE A 334 -9.95 -20.70 -14.31
N GLY A 335 -10.87 -20.93 -13.35
CA GLY A 335 -11.29 -22.28 -12.91
C GLY A 335 -10.26 -23.00 -12.04
N GLU A 336 -9.27 -22.30 -11.49
CA GLU A 336 -8.26 -22.88 -10.60
C GLU A 336 -8.75 -22.95 -9.14
N LYS A 337 -9.68 -22.10 -8.76
CA LYS A 337 -10.32 -22.09 -7.45
C LYS A 337 -11.82 -22.27 -7.62
N GLU A 338 -12.44 -23.07 -6.76
CA GLU A 338 -13.87 -23.32 -6.81
C GLU A 338 -14.66 -22.00 -6.70
N ARG A 339 -15.67 -21.89 -7.57
CA ARG A 339 -16.73 -20.92 -7.43
C ARG A 339 -17.65 -21.44 -6.34
N GLU A 340 -17.68 -20.79 -5.19
CA GLU A 340 -18.74 -21.11 -4.24
C GLU A 340 -20.09 -20.87 -4.93
N VAL A 341 -20.81 -21.96 -5.20
CA VAL A 341 -22.14 -21.94 -5.82
C VAL A 341 -23.06 -21.07 -4.96
N GLN A 342 -23.80 -20.21 -5.60
CA GLN A 342 -24.73 -19.25 -5.00
C GLN A 342 -25.91 -19.95 -4.31
#